data_8d307d5ced2755685deca409d98dbecf
#
_entry.id   8d307d5ced2755685deca409d98dbecf
#
_cell.length_a   1.000
_cell.length_b   1.000
_cell.length_c   1.000
_cell.angle_alpha   90.00
_cell.angle_beta   90.00
_cell.angle_gamma   90.00
#
_symmetry.space_group_name_H-M   'P 1'
#
loop_
_entity.id
_entity.type
_entity.pdbx_description
1 polymer ?
#
loop_
_entity_poly.entity_id
_entity_poly.type
_entity_poly.pdbx_seq_one_letter_code
_entity_poly.pdbx_strand_id
1 'polypeptide(L)'
;GAHSLKFGADLRLAKVPQDRAINPSGTYNFSRGLTQGPNALTGGTTAGDAFASFLLGTPSDGVFGTRIQSESTNPYYGIYLQDDWKVSAKLTLNLGLRYDLEVPRSEESNQLDWFDYSVLSPLSGKVPGVGELRGGLRFAGVDGNPRRHFNTDAVNFAPRLGFAYQLNA
;
A
#
# COMPACT_ATOMS: atom_id res chain seq x y z
N GLY A 1 14.50 40.99 23.07
CA GLY A 1 14.96 39.87 23.89
C GLY A 1 16.05 39.05 23.19
N ALA A 2 16.81 38.27 23.93
CA ALA A 2 17.87 37.44 23.37
C ALA A 2 17.34 36.18 22.66
N HIS A 3 16.10 35.78 22.92
CA HIS A 3 15.45 34.60 22.36
C HIS A 3 14.27 34.96 21.48
N SER A 4 14.11 34.23 20.38
CA SER A 4 12.94 34.27 19.51
C SER A 4 12.42 32.86 19.32
N LEU A 5 11.42 32.52 20.15
CA LEU A 5 10.81 31.21 20.17
C LEU A 5 9.69 31.11 19.12
N LYS A 6 9.71 30.00 18.38
CA LYS A 6 8.67 29.60 17.42
C LYS A 6 8.26 28.17 17.73
N PHE A 7 6.97 27.91 17.74
CA PHE A 7 6.44 26.57 17.90
C PHE A 7 5.21 26.39 17.05
N GLY A 8 4.88 25.16 16.77
CA GLY A 8 3.68 24.85 16.02
C GLY A 8 3.38 23.36 15.97
N ALA A 9 2.20 23.06 15.46
CA ALA A 9 1.75 21.70 15.20
C ALA A 9 1.21 21.58 13.77
N ASP A 10 1.36 20.39 13.21
CA ASP A 10 0.84 20.01 11.90
C ASP A 10 0.00 18.73 12.09
N LEU A 11 -1.30 18.82 11.84
CA LEU A 11 -2.24 17.73 11.97
C LEU A 11 -2.85 17.47 10.60
N ARG A 12 -2.63 16.28 10.06
CA ARG A 12 -3.17 15.86 8.76
C ARG A 12 -3.93 14.57 8.89
N LEU A 13 -5.11 14.53 8.33
CA LEU A 13 -5.90 13.32 8.16
C LEU A 13 -6.09 13.11 6.66
N ALA A 14 -5.18 12.35 6.06
CA ALA A 14 -5.30 11.99 4.66
C ALA A 14 -6.35 10.88 4.50
N LYS A 15 -7.39 11.16 3.71
CA LYS A 15 -8.39 10.18 3.28
C LYS A 15 -8.25 9.98 1.79
N VAL A 16 -8.11 8.73 1.38
CA VAL A 16 -7.90 8.36 -0.02
C VAL A 16 -9.01 7.40 -0.44
N PRO A 17 -10.12 7.93 -0.98
CA PRO A 17 -11.14 7.08 -1.56
C PRO A 17 -10.62 6.46 -2.85
N GLN A 18 -10.88 5.19 -3.05
CA GLN A 18 -10.60 4.45 -4.27
C GLN A 18 -11.89 3.84 -4.80
N ASP A 19 -12.16 4.09 -6.05
CA ASP A 19 -13.27 3.50 -6.78
C ASP A 19 -12.70 2.93 -8.08
N ARG A 20 -12.55 1.61 -8.13
CA ARG A 20 -11.93 0.91 -9.25
C ARG A 20 -12.89 -0.10 -9.83
N ALA A 21 -13.11 0.02 -11.12
CA ALA A 21 -13.76 -1.00 -11.93
C ALA A 21 -12.76 -1.44 -13.02
N ILE A 22 -12.16 -2.61 -12.84
CA ILE A 22 -11.24 -3.18 -13.83
C ILE A 22 -12.05 -4.07 -14.76
N ASN A 23 -12.08 -3.73 -16.06
CA ASN A 23 -12.83 -4.46 -17.08
C ASN A 23 -14.30 -4.74 -16.66
N PRO A 24 -15.11 -3.72 -16.35
CA PRO A 24 -16.47 -3.92 -15.85
C PRO A 24 -17.39 -4.60 -16.87
N SER A 25 -17.08 -4.49 -18.17
CA SER A 25 -17.79 -5.18 -19.26
C SER A 25 -17.20 -6.56 -19.57
N GLY A 26 -16.13 -6.94 -18.89
CA GLY A 26 -15.39 -8.17 -19.13
C GLY A 26 -14.44 -8.11 -20.32
N THR A 27 -13.50 -9.05 -20.31
CA THR A 27 -12.65 -9.38 -21.44
C THR A 27 -12.87 -10.85 -21.73
N TYR A 28 -13.14 -11.19 -22.98
CA TYR A 28 -13.46 -12.56 -23.38
C TYR A 28 -12.52 -12.97 -24.49
N ASN A 29 -11.93 -14.14 -24.36
CA ASN A 29 -11.07 -14.73 -25.39
C ASN A 29 -11.84 -15.82 -26.11
N PHE A 30 -11.69 -15.89 -27.41
CA PHE A 30 -12.31 -16.87 -28.26
C PHE A 30 -11.24 -17.69 -28.95
N SER A 31 -11.36 -19.01 -28.91
CA SER A 31 -10.49 -19.93 -29.59
C SER A 31 -11.32 -20.89 -30.46
N ARG A 32 -10.67 -21.61 -31.34
CA ARG A 32 -11.32 -22.59 -32.21
C ARG A 32 -11.82 -23.85 -31.44
N GLY A 33 -11.39 -24.05 -30.18
CA GLY A 33 -11.61 -25.29 -29.44
C GLY A 33 -13.07 -25.73 -29.41
N LEU A 34 -14.00 -24.79 -29.23
CA LEU A 34 -15.43 -25.11 -29.13
C LEU A 34 -16.14 -25.29 -30.50
N THR A 35 -15.47 -25.01 -31.61
CA THR A 35 -16.00 -25.16 -32.97
C THR A 35 -15.25 -26.23 -33.78
N GLN A 36 -14.25 -26.91 -33.22
CA GLN A 36 -13.42 -27.88 -33.94
C GLN A 36 -13.97 -29.32 -33.97
N GLY A 37 -15.12 -29.57 -33.44
CA GLY A 37 -15.78 -30.89 -33.46
C GLY A 37 -16.22 -31.35 -32.07
N PRO A 38 -16.66 -32.62 -31.96
CA PRO A 38 -17.29 -33.10 -30.74
C PRO A 38 -16.39 -33.14 -29.49
N ASN A 39 -15.08 -33.08 -29.70
CA ASN A 39 -14.11 -32.99 -28.62
C ASN A 39 -13.23 -31.77 -28.78
N ALA A 40 -13.44 -30.78 -27.93
CA ALA A 40 -12.69 -29.51 -27.94
C ALA A 40 -11.17 -29.66 -27.69
N LEU A 41 -10.73 -30.77 -27.07
CA LEU A 41 -9.34 -31.04 -26.72
C LEU A 41 -8.58 -31.83 -27.78
N THR A 42 -9.27 -32.54 -28.67
CA THR A 42 -8.66 -33.47 -29.63
C THR A 42 -8.99 -33.17 -31.10
N GLY A 43 -9.53 -31.99 -31.37
CA GLY A 43 -9.82 -31.56 -32.76
C GLY A 43 -8.56 -31.41 -33.60
N GLY A 44 -8.67 -31.67 -34.87
CA GLY A 44 -7.57 -31.49 -35.84
C GLY A 44 -7.10 -30.04 -35.94
N THR A 45 -5.87 -29.86 -36.43
CA THR A 45 -5.23 -28.55 -36.54
C THR A 45 -5.93 -27.59 -37.51
N THR A 46 -6.76 -28.11 -38.42
CA THR A 46 -7.48 -27.36 -39.45
C THR A 46 -8.97 -27.16 -39.15
N ALA A 47 -9.49 -27.79 -38.08
CA ALA A 47 -10.91 -27.72 -37.73
C ALA A 47 -11.14 -26.59 -36.71
N GLY A 48 -12.32 -25.96 -36.80
CA GLY A 48 -12.75 -24.87 -35.93
C GLY A 48 -12.19 -23.50 -36.28
N ASP A 49 -12.88 -22.49 -35.83
CA ASP A 49 -12.51 -21.07 -36.07
C ASP A 49 -12.86 -20.23 -34.84
N ALA A 50 -11.94 -19.35 -34.44
CA ALA A 50 -12.14 -18.46 -33.30
C ALA A 50 -13.26 -17.45 -33.54
N PHE A 51 -13.43 -16.99 -34.79
CA PHE A 51 -14.49 -16.07 -35.16
C PHE A 51 -15.85 -16.74 -35.15
N ALA A 52 -15.92 -18.03 -35.54
CA ALA A 52 -17.15 -18.83 -35.37
C ALA A 52 -17.54 -18.98 -33.90
N SER A 53 -16.58 -19.23 -33.02
CA SER A 53 -16.83 -19.25 -31.57
C SER A 53 -17.30 -17.90 -31.03
N PHE A 54 -16.75 -16.79 -31.55
CA PHE A 54 -17.22 -15.45 -31.24
C PHE A 54 -18.68 -15.22 -31.67
N LEU A 55 -19.03 -15.59 -32.92
CA LEU A 55 -20.40 -15.44 -33.42
C LEU A 55 -21.42 -16.29 -32.68
N LEU A 56 -20.98 -17.43 -32.15
CA LEU A 56 -21.79 -18.30 -31.29
C LEU A 56 -21.88 -17.84 -29.84
N GLY A 57 -21.10 -16.80 -29.46
CA GLY A 57 -21.07 -16.32 -28.08
C GLY A 57 -20.44 -17.32 -27.09
N THR A 58 -19.53 -18.19 -27.55
CA THR A 58 -18.88 -19.23 -26.74
C THR A 58 -17.40 -18.90 -26.49
N PRO A 59 -17.07 -18.07 -25.50
CA PRO A 59 -15.67 -17.75 -25.18
C PRO A 59 -14.95 -18.99 -24.63
N SER A 60 -13.66 -19.12 -24.92
CA SER A 60 -12.81 -20.16 -24.33
C SER A 60 -12.41 -19.83 -22.89
N ASP A 61 -12.26 -18.56 -22.60
CA ASP A 61 -12.02 -18.00 -21.27
C ASP A 61 -12.45 -16.54 -21.23
N GLY A 62 -12.45 -15.99 -20.03
CA GLY A 62 -12.73 -14.58 -19.84
C GLY A 62 -12.56 -14.15 -18.39
N VAL A 63 -12.46 -12.84 -18.21
CA VAL A 63 -12.38 -12.20 -16.90
C VAL A 63 -13.28 -10.95 -16.87
N PHE A 64 -13.99 -10.77 -15.81
CA PHE A 64 -14.63 -9.50 -15.49
C PHE A 64 -14.30 -9.11 -14.05
N GLY A 65 -14.17 -7.83 -13.82
CA GLY A 65 -13.89 -7.28 -12.50
C GLY A 65 -15.14 -6.70 -11.87
N THR A 66 -15.32 -6.95 -10.59
CA THR A 66 -16.31 -6.23 -9.79
C THR A 66 -15.79 -4.87 -9.40
N ARG A 67 -16.69 -3.91 -9.21
CA ARG A 67 -16.34 -2.60 -8.68
C ARG A 67 -15.85 -2.74 -7.23
N ILE A 68 -14.65 -2.24 -6.96
CA ILE A 68 -14.07 -2.21 -5.63
C ILE A 68 -14.11 -0.77 -5.14
N GLN A 69 -14.77 -0.55 -4.01
CA GLN A 69 -14.77 0.72 -3.30
C GLN A 69 -14.04 0.53 -1.98
N SER A 70 -13.07 1.40 -1.72
CA SER A 70 -12.31 1.40 -0.48
C SER A 70 -11.95 2.83 -0.08
N GLU A 71 -11.85 3.12 1.19
CA GLU A 71 -11.32 4.38 1.72
C GLU A 71 -10.20 4.09 2.71
N SER A 72 -9.01 4.55 2.34
CA SER A 72 -7.85 4.47 3.24
C SER A 72 -7.70 5.77 4.01
N THR A 73 -7.38 5.65 5.30
CA THR A 73 -7.11 6.78 6.19
C THR A 73 -5.70 6.68 6.75
N ASN A 74 -4.96 7.79 6.68
CA ASN A 74 -3.57 7.89 7.14
C ASN A 74 -3.40 9.18 7.96
N PRO A 75 -3.46 9.10 9.30
CA PRO A 75 -3.22 10.23 10.20
C PRO A 75 -1.73 10.56 10.29
N TYR A 76 -1.43 11.85 10.36
CA TYR A 76 -0.11 12.39 10.60
C TYR A 76 -0.17 13.48 11.65
N TYR A 77 0.81 13.50 12.57
CA TYR A 77 0.96 14.48 13.64
C TYR A 77 2.39 14.97 13.66
N GLY A 78 2.58 16.28 13.57
CA GLY A 78 3.89 16.92 13.70
C GLY A 78 3.84 18.02 14.74
N ILE A 79 4.86 18.13 15.57
CA ILE A 79 5.06 19.25 16.48
C ILE A 79 6.50 19.75 16.36
N TYR A 80 6.71 21.04 16.53
CA TYR A 80 8.04 21.59 16.52
C TYR A 80 8.19 22.74 17.51
N LEU A 81 9.43 22.93 17.96
CA LEU A 81 9.91 24.06 18.74
C LEU A 81 11.22 24.54 18.13
N GLN A 82 11.37 25.84 17.95
CA GLN A 82 12.58 26.48 17.45
C GLN A 82 12.88 27.71 18.28
N ASP A 83 14.16 27.92 18.56
CA ASP A 83 14.69 29.13 19.19
C ASP A 83 15.83 29.75 18.36
N ASP A 84 15.66 31.00 18.01
CA ASP A 84 16.72 31.83 17.45
C ASP A 84 17.33 32.64 18.61
N TRP A 85 18.40 32.15 19.20
CA TRP A 85 19.04 32.70 20.38
C TRP A 85 20.23 33.58 20.02
N LYS A 86 20.11 34.88 20.28
CA LYS A 86 21.21 35.84 20.19
C LYS A 86 22.10 35.76 21.43
N VAL A 87 23.13 34.90 21.37
CA VAL A 87 24.05 34.67 22.47
C VAL A 87 24.89 35.90 22.77
N SER A 88 25.29 36.65 21.68
CA SER A 88 26.02 37.91 21.76
C SER A 88 25.67 38.80 20.56
N ALA A 89 26.26 40.00 20.51
CA ALA A 89 26.11 40.90 19.35
C ALA A 89 26.59 40.25 18.02
N LYS A 90 27.53 39.31 18.11
CA LYS A 90 28.15 38.65 16.95
C LYS A 90 27.73 37.21 16.73
N LEU A 91 27.08 36.54 17.71
CA LEU A 91 26.74 35.13 17.63
C LEU A 91 25.24 34.90 17.83
N THR A 92 24.62 34.26 16.87
CA THR A 92 23.25 33.74 16.96
C THR A 92 23.28 32.21 16.80
N LEU A 93 22.61 31.51 17.67
CA LEU A 93 22.35 30.07 17.59
C LEU A 93 20.89 29.84 17.14
N ASN A 94 20.71 28.91 16.23
CA ASN A 94 19.39 28.44 15.81
C ASN A 94 19.24 27.00 16.31
N LEU A 95 18.34 26.80 17.26
CA LEU A 95 18.07 25.52 17.89
C LEU A 95 16.66 25.09 17.54
N GLY A 96 16.51 23.87 17.09
CA GLY A 96 15.18 23.35 16.75
C GLY A 96 15.03 21.88 17.07
N LEU A 97 13.83 21.50 17.41
CA LEU A 97 13.42 20.10 17.53
C LEU A 97 12.05 19.93 16.88
N ARG A 98 11.96 18.93 16.02
CA ARG A 98 10.70 18.49 15.43
C ARG A 98 10.47 17.04 15.80
N TYR A 99 9.23 16.70 16.09
CA TYR A 99 8.76 15.34 16.26
C TYR A 99 7.65 15.06 15.26
N ASP A 100 7.77 13.95 14.55
CA ASP A 100 6.80 13.54 13.53
C ASP A 100 6.27 12.15 13.87
N LEU A 101 4.94 11.98 13.85
CA LEU A 101 4.28 10.70 14.04
C LEU A 101 3.37 10.43 12.86
N GLU A 102 3.79 9.51 12.00
CA GLU A 102 2.97 8.99 10.92
C GLU A 102 2.32 7.69 11.38
N VAL A 103 0.99 7.70 11.45
CA VAL A 103 0.25 6.49 11.79
C VAL A 103 -0.01 5.72 10.50
N PRO A 104 0.40 4.44 10.40
CA PRO A 104 0.19 3.65 9.20
C PRO A 104 -1.27 3.61 8.79
N ARG A 105 -1.49 3.53 7.49
CA ARG A 105 -2.84 3.55 6.91
C ARG A 105 -3.70 2.41 7.45
N SER A 106 -4.97 2.70 7.65
CA SER A 106 -6.04 1.72 7.81
C SER A 106 -7.05 1.90 6.69
N GLU A 107 -7.81 0.87 6.40
CA GLU A 107 -8.89 0.90 5.42
C GLU A 107 -10.21 0.65 6.13
N GLU A 108 -11.28 1.33 5.70
CA GLU A 108 -12.56 1.37 6.41
C GLU A 108 -13.21 0.00 6.56
N SER A 109 -13.18 -0.81 5.50
CA SER A 109 -13.79 -2.14 5.42
C SER A 109 -12.81 -3.28 5.68
N ASN A 110 -11.61 -3.00 6.21
CA ASN A 110 -10.54 -3.98 6.47
C ASN A 110 -10.09 -4.77 5.22
N GLN A 111 -10.09 -4.13 4.05
CA GLN A 111 -9.68 -4.74 2.78
C GLN A 111 -8.15 -4.77 2.58
N LEU A 112 -7.36 -4.38 3.60
CA LEU A 112 -5.92 -4.50 3.54
C LEU A 112 -5.49 -5.94 3.79
N ASP A 113 -4.55 -6.38 2.99
CA ASP A 113 -3.84 -7.64 3.15
C ASP A 113 -2.33 -7.43 3.03
N TRP A 114 -1.56 -8.37 3.56
CA TRP A 114 -0.10 -8.39 3.45
C TRP A 114 0.43 -9.81 3.53
N PHE A 115 1.62 -10.01 3.00
CA PHE A 115 2.31 -11.27 3.12
C PHE A 115 3.19 -11.29 4.37
N ASP A 116 3.00 -12.29 5.23
CA ASP A 116 3.77 -12.49 6.44
C ASP A 116 4.67 -13.73 6.28
N TYR A 117 5.97 -13.51 6.22
CA TYR A 117 6.98 -14.57 6.03
C TYR A 117 7.16 -15.46 7.27
N SER A 118 6.72 -15.04 8.44
CA SER A 118 6.92 -15.76 9.71
C SER A 118 5.87 -16.83 9.98
N VAL A 119 4.69 -16.73 9.37
CA VAL A 119 3.60 -17.66 9.62
C VAL A 119 3.77 -18.98 8.87
N LEU A 120 3.26 -20.05 9.46
CA LEU A 120 3.23 -21.34 8.79
C LEU A 120 2.28 -21.27 7.58
N SER A 121 2.80 -21.65 6.41
CA SER A 121 1.97 -21.68 5.19
C SER A 121 0.86 -22.73 5.30
N PRO A 122 -0.35 -22.44 4.80
CA PRO A 122 -1.42 -23.44 4.66
C PRO A 122 -1.03 -24.66 3.80
N LEU A 123 0.03 -24.55 3.01
CA LEU A 123 0.60 -25.60 2.17
C LEU A 123 1.71 -26.40 2.86
N SER A 124 2.11 -26.02 4.07
CA SER A 124 3.17 -26.71 4.82
C SER A 124 2.74 -28.17 5.09
N GLY A 125 3.64 -29.09 4.80
CA GLY A 125 3.39 -30.53 4.90
C GLY A 125 2.45 -31.13 3.83
N LYS A 126 1.92 -30.32 2.90
CA LYS A 126 1.04 -30.78 1.81
C LYS A 126 1.75 -30.91 0.48
N VAL A 127 2.98 -30.40 0.36
CA VAL A 127 3.78 -30.44 -0.86
C VAL A 127 4.80 -31.58 -0.75
N PRO A 128 4.73 -32.63 -1.58
CA PRO A 128 5.66 -33.74 -1.50
C PRO A 128 7.11 -33.29 -1.68
N GLY A 129 8.01 -33.79 -0.83
CA GLY A 129 9.44 -33.47 -0.87
C GLY A 129 9.81 -32.10 -0.33
N VAL A 130 8.84 -31.31 0.10
CA VAL A 130 9.05 -30.00 0.73
C VAL A 130 8.67 -30.09 2.21
N GLY A 131 9.59 -29.74 3.08
CA GLY A 131 9.36 -29.74 4.52
C GLY A 131 8.44 -28.62 5.01
N GLU A 132 8.79 -27.98 6.12
CA GLU A 132 8.05 -26.83 6.64
C GLU A 132 8.12 -25.65 5.67
N LEU A 133 6.97 -25.18 5.23
CA LEU A 133 6.81 -23.97 4.43
C LEU A 133 6.35 -22.82 5.32
N ARG A 134 7.01 -21.66 5.20
CA ARG A 134 6.60 -20.43 5.84
C ARG A 134 6.18 -19.39 4.82
N GLY A 135 5.32 -18.51 5.24
CA GLY A 135 4.73 -17.45 4.44
C GLY A 135 3.25 -17.67 4.14
N GLY A 136 2.49 -16.62 4.35
CA GLY A 136 1.05 -16.64 4.12
C GLY A 136 0.47 -15.24 4.07
N LEU A 137 -0.73 -15.11 3.50
CA LEU A 137 -1.48 -13.87 3.52
C LEU A 137 -2.12 -13.66 4.89
N ARG A 138 -2.03 -12.44 5.37
CA ARG A 138 -2.75 -11.91 6.53
C ARG A 138 -3.76 -10.89 6.05
N PHE A 139 -4.91 -10.87 6.69
CA PHE A 139 -5.98 -9.94 6.37
C PHE A 139 -6.27 -9.06 7.59
N ALA A 140 -6.45 -7.76 7.35
CA ALA A 140 -6.72 -6.78 8.39
C ALA A 140 -7.97 -7.15 9.20
N GLY A 141 -7.86 -7.14 10.53
CA GLY A 141 -8.97 -7.42 11.43
C GLY A 141 -9.49 -8.86 11.45
N VAL A 142 -8.81 -9.80 10.78
CA VAL A 142 -9.18 -11.24 10.74
C VAL A 142 -8.20 -12.01 11.61
N ASP A 143 -8.68 -13.02 12.33
CA ASP A 143 -7.90 -13.93 13.19
C ASP A 143 -6.97 -13.17 14.19
N GLY A 144 -7.45 -12.05 14.73
CA GLY A 144 -6.69 -11.24 15.67
C GLY A 144 -5.62 -10.35 15.05
N ASN A 145 -5.52 -10.31 13.72
CA ASN A 145 -4.59 -9.40 13.05
C ASN A 145 -5.00 -7.94 13.25
N PRO A 146 -4.02 -7.03 13.36
CA PRO A 146 -4.31 -5.61 13.45
C PRO A 146 -4.95 -5.09 12.14
N ARG A 147 -5.65 -3.96 12.24
CA ARG A 147 -6.20 -3.27 11.08
C ARG A 147 -5.14 -2.58 10.21
N ARG A 148 -3.92 -2.45 10.74
CA ARG A 148 -2.77 -1.81 10.08
C ARG A 148 -1.67 -2.82 9.87
N HIS A 149 -1.09 -2.84 8.69
CA HIS A 149 0.01 -3.75 8.35
C HIS A 149 1.28 -3.43 9.15
N PHE A 150 1.61 -2.14 9.30
CA PHE A 150 2.80 -1.71 10.00
C PHE A 150 2.50 -1.24 11.42
N ASN A 151 3.46 -1.43 12.32
CA ASN A 151 3.47 -0.77 13.61
C ASN A 151 3.75 0.73 13.43
N THR A 152 3.16 1.54 14.29
CA THR A 152 3.48 2.98 14.33
C THR A 152 4.91 3.15 14.83
N ASP A 153 5.76 3.78 14.02
CA ASP A 153 7.07 4.23 14.48
C ASP A 153 6.90 5.54 15.25
N ALA A 154 7.22 5.51 16.54
CA ALA A 154 7.09 6.64 17.44
C ALA A 154 8.44 7.31 17.77
N VAL A 155 9.54 6.93 17.10
CA VAL A 155 10.89 7.45 17.39
C VAL A 155 11.37 8.35 16.25
N ASN A 156 10.61 9.39 15.95
CA ASN A 156 10.90 10.29 14.80
C ASN A 156 11.22 11.71 15.29
N PHE A 157 12.39 11.87 15.94
CA PHE A 157 12.89 13.17 16.35
C PHE A 157 13.86 13.73 15.32
N ALA A 158 13.67 14.99 14.92
CA ALA A 158 14.50 15.71 13.97
C ALA A 158 15.10 16.96 14.63
N PRO A 159 16.25 16.84 15.34
CA PRO A 159 16.94 17.98 15.90
C PRO A 159 17.57 18.82 14.79
N ARG A 160 17.62 20.13 15.00
CA ARG A 160 18.27 21.10 14.10
C ARG A 160 19.17 22.01 14.90
N LEU A 161 20.38 22.18 14.43
CA LEU A 161 21.38 23.08 15.01
C LEU A 161 21.97 23.93 13.89
N GLY A 162 21.96 25.24 14.10
CA GLY A 162 22.64 26.20 13.23
C GLY A 162 23.30 27.31 14.03
N PHE A 163 24.27 27.99 13.45
CA PHE A 163 24.84 29.19 14.02
C PHE A 163 25.17 30.21 12.94
N ALA A 164 25.09 31.47 13.30
CA ALA A 164 25.59 32.59 12.51
C ALA A 164 26.53 33.41 13.33
N TYR A 165 27.74 33.67 12.79
CA TYR A 165 28.76 34.48 13.45
C TYR A 165 29.22 35.63 12.54
N GLN A 166 29.16 36.85 13.05
CA GLN A 166 29.61 38.06 12.34
C GLN A 166 31.11 38.25 12.54
N LEU A 167 31.91 38.08 11.48
CA LEU A 167 33.37 38.16 11.52
C LEU A 167 33.87 39.61 11.69
N ASN A 168 33.18 40.55 11.07
CA ASN A 168 33.55 41.99 11.13
C ASN A 168 32.38 42.81 11.67
N ALA A 169 32.68 43.84 12.41
CA ALA A 169 31.71 44.87 12.86
C ALA A 169 31.64 45.99 11.84
#